data_361fb20c9c2871aa7bbb21d825f1f3f9
#
_entry.id   361fb20c9c2871aa7bbb21d825f1f3f9
#
_cell.length_a   1.000
_cell.length_b   1.000
_cell.length_c   1.000
_cell.angle_alpha   90.00
_cell.angle_beta   90.00
_cell.angle_gamma   90.00
#
_symmetry.space_group_name_H-M   'P 1'
#
loop_
_entity.id
_entity.type
_entity.pdbx_description
1 polymer ?
#
loop_
_entity_poly.entity_id
_entity_poly.type
_entity_poly.pdbx_seq_one_letter_code
_entity_poly.pdbx_strand_id
1 'polypeptide(L)'
;MIAYKFLRADGSSVFTGFRWPLPNGAPGAWVDAPVEPCRSGIHACAPAGMPYWIGRSLYEIELAGDIVEEGTKLVASRARLLRPVAAWNDSLRDEYTRMCADRAHEHALGASPQLPEWDAVIEPSLPEGPALLGFVAARIAEERGGVDAYRAERDLQTAWLVERLGLQDGAAS
;
A
#
# COMPACT_ATOMS: atom_id res chain seq x y z
N MET A 1 -16.29 -5.14 -8.50
CA MET A 1 -15.77 -4.63 -7.20
C MET A 1 -14.69 -3.60 -7.47
N ILE A 2 -14.70 -2.45 -6.78
CA ILE A 2 -13.63 -1.44 -6.89
C ILE A 2 -12.57 -1.72 -5.83
N ALA A 3 -11.31 -1.61 -6.24
CA ALA A 3 -10.13 -1.80 -5.41
C ALA A 3 -9.00 -0.86 -5.86
N TYR A 4 -7.81 -1.00 -5.31
CA TYR A 4 -6.66 -0.16 -5.57
C TYR A 4 -5.44 -1.00 -5.95
N LYS A 5 -4.65 -0.48 -6.90
CA LYS A 5 -3.45 -1.15 -7.35
C LYS A 5 -2.30 -0.19 -7.49
N PHE A 6 -1.21 -0.51 -6.79
CA PHE A 6 0.05 0.19 -6.98
C PHE A 6 0.87 -0.43 -8.13
N LEU A 7 1.48 0.44 -8.91
CA LEU A 7 2.34 0.09 -10.04
C LEU A 7 3.67 0.84 -9.95
N ARG A 8 4.64 0.38 -10.73
CA ARG A 8 5.87 1.12 -11.01
C ARG A 8 5.57 2.34 -11.87
N ALA A 9 6.55 3.24 -12.02
CA ALA A 9 6.42 4.44 -12.84
C ALA A 9 6.11 4.15 -14.31
N ASP A 10 6.56 3.01 -14.82
CA ASP A 10 6.35 2.58 -16.21
C ASP A 10 5.01 1.84 -16.44
N GLY A 11 4.15 1.80 -15.43
CA GLY A 11 2.85 1.11 -15.47
C GLY A 11 2.94 -0.41 -15.33
N SER A 12 4.08 -0.93 -14.92
CA SER A 12 4.24 -2.38 -14.69
C SER A 12 3.93 -2.76 -13.23
N SER A 13 3.49 -4.01 -13.05
CA SER A 13 3.33 -4.61 -11.72
C SER A 13 4.67 -4.72 -10.99
N VAL A 14 4.67 -4.41 -9.69
CA VAL A 14 5.89 -4.36 -8.88
C VAL A 14 6.62 -5.71 -8.86
N PHE A 15 5.91 -6.82 -8.71
CA PHE A 15 6.52 -8.14 -8.54
C PHE A 15 6.70 -8.90 -9.85
N THR A 16 5.71 -8.87 -10.74
CA THR A 16 5.71 -9.69 -11.95
C THR A 16 6.28 -8.96 -13.17
N GLY A 17 6.39 -7.63 -13.11
CA GLY A 17 6.76 -6.83 -14.29
C GLY A 17 5.70 -6.79 -15.39
N PHE A 18 4.50 -7.35 -15.16
CA PHE A 18 3.41 -7.32 -16.14
C PHE A 18 3.04 -5.86 -16.45
N ARG A 19 3.04 -5.50 -17.74
CA ARG A 19 2.65 -4.17 -18.22
C ARG A 19 1.14 -4.08 -18.35
N TRP A 20 0.53 -3.20 -17.59
CA TRP A 20 -0.90 -2.99 -17.60
C TRP A 20 -1.36 -2.16 -18.80
N PRO A 21 -2.51 -2.49 -19.39
CA PRO A 21 -3.22 -1.59 -20.29
C PRO A 21 -3.66 -0.36 -19.48
N LEU A 22 -2.93 0.75 -19.65
CA LEU A 22 -3.21 1.97 -18.91
C LEU A 22 -4.47 2.67 -19.44
N PRO A 23 -5.29 3.26 -18.56
CA PRO A 23 -6.44 4.08 -18.94
C PRO A 23 -5.96 5.31 -19.72
N ASN A 24 -6.70 5.65 -20.79
CA ASN A 24 -6.44 6.81 -21.63
C ASN A 24 -7.78 7.45 -22.02
N GLY A 25 -8.35 8.27 -21.13
CA GLY A 25 -9.69 8.84 -21.33
C GLY A 25 -10.85 7.85 -21.14
N ALA A 26 -10.56 6.56 -21.13
CA ALA A 26 -11.47 5.45 -20.83
C ALA A 26 -10.73 4.39 -20.00
N PRO A 27 -11.44 3.49 -19.32
CA PRO A 27 -10.81 2.37 -18.62
C PRO A 27 -9.91 1.56 -19.54
N GLY A 28 -8.81 1.04 -18.99
CA GLY A 28 -7.92 0.12 -19.68
C GLY A 28 -8.62 -1.16 -20.13
N ALA A 29 -8.00 -1.91 -21.03
CA ALA A 29 -8.53 -3.20 -21.45
C ALA A 29 -8.56 -4.20 -20.27
N TRP A 30 -9.50 -5.13 -20.32
CA TRP A 30 -9.59 -6.22 -19.38
C TRP A 30 -8.37 -7.13 -19.48
N VAL A 31 -7.88 -7.56 -18.33
CA VAL A 31 -6.82 -8.56 -18.17
C VAL A 31 -7.43 -9.76 -17.46
N ASP A 32 -7.15 -10.96 -17.94
CA ASP A 32 -7.56 -12.21 -17.34
C ASP A 32 -6.33 -12.98 -16.83
N ALA A 33 -6.48 -13.65 -15.69
CA ALA A 33 -5.45 -14.50 -15.09
C ALA A 33 -6.11 -15.59 -14.24
N PRO A 34 -5.58 -16.83 -14.21
CA PRO A 34 -6.10 -17.86 -13.33
C PRO A 34 -5.88 -17.46 -11.86
N VAL A 35 -6.86 -17.71 -10.99
CA VAL A 35 -6.74 -17.46 -9.56
C VAL A 35 -6.15 -18.69 -8.87
N GLU A 36 -4.89 -18.56 -8.51
CA GLU A 36 -4.19 -19.47 -7.59
C GLU A 36 -3.54 -18.60 -6.51
N PRO A 37 -4.11 -18.52 -5.30
CA PRO A 37 -3.57 -17.67 -4.23
C PRO A 37 -2.07 -17.90 -4.01
N CYS A 38 -1.30 -16.81 -3.88
CA CYS A 38 0.16 -16.78 -3.78
C CYS A 38 0.95 -17.27 -5.00
N ARG A 39 0.30 -17.72 -6.08
CA ARG A 39 0.98 -18.20 -7.31
C ARG A 39 0.60 -17.39 -8.54
N SER A 40 -0.68 -17.21 -8.77
CA SER A 40 -1.18 -16.47 -9.93
C SER A 40 -2.45 -15.70 -9.58
N GLY A 41 -2.84 -14.78 -10.47
CA GLY A 41 -4.00 -13.93 -10.30
C GLY A 41 -3.65 -12.45 -10.32
N ILE A 42 -4.66 -11.65 -10.39
CA ILE A 42 -4.53 -10.20 -10.39
C ILE A 42 -4.63 -9.69 -8.95
N HIS A 43 -3.51 -9.22 -8.41
CA HIS A 43 -3.46 -8.69 -7.06
C HIS A 43 -3.81 -7.21 -7.03
N ALA A 44 -4.69 -6.86 -6.10
CA ALA A 44 -5.08 -5.50 -5.73
C ALA A 44 -5.26 -5.44 -4.21
N CYS A 45 -5.64 -4.30 -3.66
CA CYS A 45 -5.96 -4.17 -2.24
C CYS A 45 -7.19 -3.30 -2.02
N ALA A 46 -7.90 -3.56 -0.93
CA ALA A 46 -8.83 -2.61 -0.33
C ALA A 46 -8.05 -1.45 0.32
N PRO A 47 -8.70 -0.33 0.71
CA PRO A 47 -8.02 0.76 1.41
C PRO A 47 -7.18 0.31 2.60
N ALA A 48 -7.68 -0.61 3.42
CA ALA A 48 -6.97 -1.16 4.58
C ALA A 48 -5.65 -1.88 4.22
N GLY A 49 -5.55 -2.40 3.01
CA GLY A 49 -4.33 -3.05 2.52
C GLY A 49 -3.28 -2.10 1.95
N MET A 50 -3.62 -0.84 1.66
CA MET A 50 -2.72 0.09 0.96
C MET A 50 -1.33 0.24 1.58
N PRO A 51 -1.17 0.41 2.91
CA PRO A 51 0.15 0.58 3.52
C PRO A 51 1.11 -0.58 3.26
N TYR A 52 0.59 -1.76 2.92
CA TYR A 52 1.39 -2.96 2.64
C TYR A 52 1.88 -3.07 1.18
N TRP A 53 1.29 -2.28 0.26
CA TRP A 53 1.49 -2.43 -1.19
C TRP A 53 1.97 -1.17 -1.88
N ILE A 54 2.40 -0.17 -1.14
CA ILE A 54 2.79 1.15 -1.67
C ILE A 54 3.79 1.04 -2.81
N GLY A 55 3.49 1.76 -3.88
CA GLY A 55 4.33 1.86 -5.07
C GLY A 55 4.32 3.26 -5.67
N ARG A 56 4.91 3.41 -6.83
CA ARG A 56 5.14 4.73 -7.46
C ARG A 56 3.85 5.40 -7.95
N SER A 57 2.94 4.62 -8.54
CA SER A 57 1.68 5.10 -9.12
C SER A 57 0.52 4.32 -8.54
N LEU A 58 -0.60 4.97 -8.26
CA LEU A 58 -1.81 4.35 -7.71
C LEU A 58 -2.94 4.47 -8.72
N TYR A 59 -3.66 3.38 -8.91
CA TYR A 59 -4.83 3.30 -9.78
C TYR A 59 -6.03 2.72 -9.05
N GLU A 60 -7.22 3.23 -9.36
CA GLU A 60 -8.44 2.48 -9.15
C GLU A 60 -8.50 1.34 -10.16
N ILE A 61 -8.89 0.17 -9.68
CA ILE A 61 -9.01 -1.06 -10.47
C ILE A 61 -10.39 -1.68 -10.25
N GLU A 62 -11.01 -2.11 -11.32
CA GLU A 62 -12.23 -2.91 -11.26
C GLU A 62 -11.86 -4.39 -11.30
N LEU A 63 -12.29 -5.12 -10.28
CA LEU A 63 -12.14 -6.57 -10.17
C LEU A 63 -13.43 -7.26 -10.56
N ALA A 64 -13.32 -8.37 -11.29
CA ALA A 64 -14.42 -9.21 -11.76
C ALA A 64 -14.00 -10.69 -11.78
N GLY A 65 -14.97 -11.57 -12.08
CA GLY A 65 -14.78 -13.02 -12.04
C GLY A 65 -14.64 -13.53 -10.60
N ASP A 66 -13.81 -14.55 -10.42
CA ASP A 66 -13.50 -15.09 -9.10
C ASP A 66 -12.63 -14.12 -8.33
N ILE A 67 -13.06 -13.75 -7.13
CA ILE A 67 -12.33 -12.83 -6.25
C ILE A 67 -12.13 -13.53 -4.91
N VAL A 68 -10.87 -13.59 -4.47
CA VAL A 68 -10.46 -14.16 -3.18
C VAL A 68 -9.78 -13.06 -2.37
N GLU A 69 -10.21 -12.91 -1.11
CA GLU A 69 -9.54 -12.05 -0.14
C GLU A 69 -8.54 -12.88 0.66
N GLU A 70 -7.30 -12.42 0.72
CA GLU A 70 -6.21 -13.10 1.43
C GLU A 70 -5.34 -12.08 2.17
N GLY A 71 -5.58 -11.96 3.47
CA GLY A 71 -4.88 -11.00 4.33
C GLY A 71 -5.10 -9.56 3.88
N THR A 72 -4.06 -8.90 3.38
CA THR A 72 -4.10 -7.49 2.95
C THR A 72 -4.32 -7.32 1.45
N LYS A 73 -4.57 -8.40 0.72
CA LYS A 73 -4.72 -8.40 -0.73
C LYS A 73 -6.03 -9.01 -1.19
N LEU A 74 -6.47 -8.53 -2.35
CA LEU A 74 -7.55 -9.11 -3.15
C LEU A 74 -6.91 -9.75 -4.37
N VAL A 75 -7.32 -10.97 -4.69
CA VAL A 75 -6.84 -11.72 -5.87
C VAL A 75 -8.02 -12.01 -6.76
N ALA A 76 -7.98 -11.55 -8.01
CA ALA A 76 -9.08 -11.69 -8.96
C ALA A 76 -8.66 -12.43 -10.23
N SER A 77 -9.63 -13.12 -10.88
CA SER A 77 -9.41 -13.76 -12.17
C SER A 77 -9.47 -12.78 -13.32
N ARG A 78 -10.08 -11.61 -13.13
CA ARG A 78 -10.26 -10.60 -14.15
C ARG A 78 -10.22 -9.21 -13.56
N ALA A 79 -9.54 -8.27 -14.24
CA ALA A 79 -9.53 -6.88 -13.80
C ALA A 79 -9.20 -5.92 -14.94
N ARG A 80 -9.52 -4.62 -14.71
CA ARG A 80 -9.04 -3.51 -15.54
C ARG A 80 -8.75 -2.28 -14.69
N LEU A 81 -7.76 -1.51 -15.09
CA LEU A 81 -7.51 -0.20 -14.48
C LEU A 81 -8.59 0.79 -14.95
N LEU A 82 -9.17 1.54 -14.02
CA LEU A 82 -10.21 2.51 -14.32
C LEU A 82 -9.63 3.89 -14.56
N ARG A 83 -8.83 4.37 -13.62
CA ARG A 83 -8.20 5.70 -13.68
C ARG A 83 -7.03 5.79 -12.70
N PRO A 84 -6.07 6.69 -12.96
CA PRO A 84 -5.07 7.02 -11.96
C PRO A 84 -5.71 7.78 -10.78
N VAL A 85 -5.22 7.53 -9.58
CA VAL A 85 -5.52 8.33 -8.39
C VAL A 85 -4.52 9.50 -8.38
N ALA A 86 -4.91 10.62 -9.00
CA ALA A 86 -4.02 11.76 -9.24
C ALA A 86 -3.48 12.41 -7.95
N ALA A 87 -4.21 12.26 -6.84
CA ALA A 87 -3.77 12.73 -5.53
C ALA A 87 -2.49 12.00 -5.05
N TRP A 88 -2.25 10.75 -5.48
CA TRP A 88 -1.01 10.02 -5.19
C TRP A 88 0.13 10.49 -6.10
N ASN A 89 0.67 11.63 -5.83
CA ASN A 89 1.77 12.28 -6.54
C ASN A 89 3.05 12.35 -5.68
N ASP A 90 4.10 12.95 -6.20
CA ASP A 90 5.38 13.06 -5.52
C ASP A 90 5.26 13.79 -4.19
N SER A 91 4.50 14.90 -4.13
CA SER A 91 4.30 15.66 -2.90
C SER A 91 3.61 14.83 -1.82
N LEU A 92 2.55 14.11 -2.17
CA LEU A 92 1.82 13.28 -1.19
C LEU A 92 2.65 12.07 -0.73
N ARG A 93 3.48 11.51 -1.62
CA ARG A 93 4.41 10.45 -1.21
C ARG A 93 5.46 10.96 -0.23
N ASP A 94 5.99 12.16 -0.47
CA ASP A 94 6.97 12.78 0.43
C ASP A 94 6.33 13.14 1.79
N GLU A 95 5.06 13.57 1.80
CA GLU A 95 4.31 13.81 3.02
C GLU A 95 4.08 12.50 3.80
N TYR A 96 3.68 11.44 3.12
CA TYR A 96 3.50 10.12 3.74
C TYR A 96 4.82 9.58 4.28
N THR A 97 5.91 9.73 3.53
CA THR A 97 7.27 9.33 3.96
C THR A 97 7.66 10.04 5.26
N ARG A 98 7.47 11.36 5.31
CA ARG A 98 7.75 12.16 6.53
C ARG A 98 6.87 11.73 7.70
N MET A 99 5.57 11.58 7.48
CA MET A 99 4.66 11.09 8.51
C MET A 99 5.12 9.75 9.09
N CYS A 100 5.50 8.80 8.25
CA CYS A 100 6.01 7.50 8.71
C CYS A 100 7.35 7.63 9.46
N ALA A 101 8.25 8.52 9.03
CA ALA A 101 9.50 8.79 9.72
C ALA A 101 9.26 9.40 11.11
N ASP A 102 8.39 10.42 11.20
CA ASP A 102 8.02 11.04 12.47
C ASP A 102 7.42 10.01 13.44
N ARG A 103 6.52 9.15 12.95
CA ARG A 103 5.95 8.04 13.73
C ARG A 103 7.01 7.05 14.19
N ALA A 104 7.95 6.70 13.33
CA ALA A 104 9.06 5.81 13.69
C ALA A 104 9.92 6.39 14.81
N HIS A 105 10.26 7.70 14.74
CA HIS A 105 10.98 8.39 15.82
C HIS A 105 10.18 8.47 17.12
N GLU A 106 8.89 8.78 17.06
CA GLU A 106 8.02 8.78 18.25
C GLU A 106 7.99 7.40 18.93
N HIS A 107 7.88 6.34 18.16
CA HIS A 107 7.95 4.99 18.71
C HIS A 107 9.35 4.66 19.26
N ALA A 108 10.42 5.09 18.60
CA ALA A 108 11.79 4.85 19.02
C ALA A 108 12.13 5.54 20.35
N LEU A 109 11.66 6.77 20.60
CA LEU A 109 11.91 7.53 21.84
C LEU A 109 11.46 6.82 23.12
N GLY A 110 10.52 5.90 23.05
CA GLY A 110 10.06 5.12 24.18
C GLY A 110 10.56 3.68 24.19
N ALA A 111 11.42 3.31 23.25
CA ALA A 111 11.95 1.95 23.15
C ALA A 111 12.99 1.66 24.26
N SER A 112 13.15 0.39 24.58
CA SER A 112 14.15 -0.04 25.58
C SER A 112 15.56 0.33 25.12
N PRO A 113 16.45 0.77 26.02
CA PRO A 113 17.87 1.03 25.68
C PRO A 113 18.64 -0.23 25.23
N GLN A 114 18.01 -1.40 25.26
CA GLN A 114 18.58 -2.66 24.77
C GLN A 114 18.25 -2.92 23.29
N LEU A 115 17.36 -2.12 22.67
CA LEU A 115 17.07 -2.21 21.24
C LEU A 115 18.09 -1.42 20.43
N PRO A 116 18.34 -1.82 19.16
CA PRO A 116 19.26 -1.10 18.28
C PRO A 116 18.90 0.39 18.23
N GLU A 117 19.90 1.23 18.02
CA GLU A 117 19.68 2.64 17.76
C GLU A 117 18.78 2.78 16.52
N TRP A 118 17.49 3.01 16.73
CA TRP A 118 16.51 3.05 15.64
C TRP A 118 16.81 4.16 14.62
N ASP A 119 17.48 5.23 15.02
CA ASP A 119 17.97 6.26 14.10
C ASP A 119 18.88 5.65 13.03
N ALA A 120 19.68 4.65 13.39
CA ALA A 120 20.52 3.93 12.43
C ALA A 120 19.70 3.09 11.41
N VAL A 121 18.42 2.88 11.64
CA VAL A 121 17.49 2.20 10.72
C VAL A 121 16.60 3.19 9.98
N ILE A 122 16.09 4.20 10.68
CA ILE A 122 15.15 5.19 10.14
C ILE A 122 15.83 6.04 9.07
N GLU A 123 16.97 6.65 9.39
CA GLU A 123 17.69 7.55 8.49
C GLU A 123 18.09 6.90 7.15
N PRO A 124 18.71 5.68 7.14
CA PRO A 124 18.97 4.99 5.87
C PRO A 124 17.73 4.57 5.10
N SER A 125 16.57 4.45 5.77
CA SER A 125 15.32 4.04 5.13
C SER A 125 14.61 5.19 4.40
N LEU A 126 14.94 6.45 4.70
CA LEU A 126 14.33 7.62 4.06
C LEU A 126 14.44 7.60 2.53
N PRO A 127 15.62 7.34 1.92
CA PRO A 127 15.76 7.28 0.46
C PRO A 127 14.99 6.13 -0.20
N GLU A 128 14.76 5.04 0.54
CA GLU A 128 14.04 3.86 0.05
C GLU A 128 12.52 4.10 -0.10
N GLY A 129 12.05 5.17 0.53
CA GLY A 129 10.72 5.70 0.32
C GLY A 129 9.62 5.16 1.23
N PRO A 130 8.38 5.47 0.90
CA PRO A 130 7.23 5.37 1.81
C PRO A 130 6.91 3.94 2.26
N ALA A 131 7.12 2.95 1.41
CA ALA A 131 6.80 1.55 1.72
C ALA A 131 7.66 1.03 2.88
N LEU A 132 8.98 1.28 2.81
CA LEU A 132 9.92 0.82 3.83
C LEU A 132 9.71 1.57 5.15
N LEU A 133 9.58 2.88 5.11
CA LEU A 133 9.37 3.66 6.35
C LEU A 133 8.06 3.34 7.05
N GLY A 134 6.98 3.13 6.31
CA GLY A 134 5.72 2.66 6.89
C GLY A 134 5.86 1.30 7.57
N PHE A 135 6.63 0.39 6.98
CA PHE A 135 6.94 -0.89 7.61
C PHE A 135 7.81 -0.72 8.87
N VAL A 136 8.87 0.10 8.81
CA VAL A 136 9.78 0.36 9.94
C VAL A 136 9.00 0.96 11.12
N ALA A 137 8.16 1.97 10.90
CA ALA A 137 7.34 2.56 11.96
C ALA A 137 6.46 1.51 12.66
N ALA A 138 5.80 0.64 11.87
CA ALA A 138 4.96 -0.42 12.44
C ALA A 138 5.77 -1.48 13.19
N ARG A 139 6.98 -1.82 12.73
CA ARG A 139 7.86 -2.77 13.43
C ARG A 139 8.37 -2.21 14.76
N ILE A 140 8.74 -0.92 14.81
CA ILE A 140 9.14 -0.29 16.07
C ILE A 140 7.96 -0.25 17.06
N ALA A 141 6.75 0.05 16.57
CA ALA A 141 5.55 -0.02 17.38
C ALA A 141 5.32 -1.43 17.97
N GLU A 142 5.53 -2.47 17.15
CA GLU A 142 5.39 -3.87 17.58
C GLU A 142 6.37 -4.25 18.68
N GLU A 143 7.63 -3.84 18.59
CA GLU A 143 8.64 -4.09 19.63
C GLU A 143 8.25 -3.50 21.00
N ARG A 144 7.45 -2.42 20.99
CA ARG A 144 6.98 -1.77 22.20
C ARG A 144 5.69 -2.35 22.78
N GLY A 145 4.73 -2.65 21.93
CA GLY A 145 3.36 -2.97 22.33
C GLY A 145 2.80 -4.25 21.70
N GLY A 146 3.65 -5.05 21.06
CA GLY A 146 3.25 -6.30 20.43
C GLY A 146 2.43 -6.10 19.15
N VAL A 147 1.84 -7.19 18.67
CA VAL A 147 1.11 -7.23 17.40
C VAL A 147 -0.05 -6.24 17.31
N ASP A 148 -0.66 -5.89 18.41
CA ASP A 148 -1.77 -4.93 18.42
C ASP A 148 -1.27 -3.49 18.17
N ALA A 149 -0.08 -3.13 18.68
CA ALA A 149 0.56 -1.87 18.36
C ALA A 149 0.99 -1.80 16.88
N TYR A 150 1.48 -2.91 16.31
CA TYR A 150 1.74 -3.01 14.88
C TYR A 150 0.47 -2.72 14.06
N ARG A 151 -0.64 -3.36 14.41
CA ARG A 151 -1.93 -3.16 13.73
C ARG A 151 -2.42 -1.73 13.85
N ALA A 152 -2.41 -1.17 15.07
CA ALA A 152 -2.81 0.20 15.32
C ALA A 152 -2.01 1.21 14.47
N GLU A 153 -0.69 1.00 14.33
CA GLU A 153 0.14 1.83 13.46
C GLU A 153 -0.26 1.69 11.98
N ARG A 154 -0.54 0.46 11.50
CA ARG A 154 -1.01 0.26 10.12
C ARG A 154 -2.40 0.86 9.87
N ASP A 155 -3.29 0.80 10.85
CA ASP A 155 -4.61 1.42 10.77
C ASP A 155 -4.50 2.95 10.70
N LEU A 156 -3.57 3.56 11.46
CA LEU A 156 -3.27 5.00 11.38
C LEU A 156 -2.75 5.38 9.99
N GLN A 157 -1.83 4.61 9.43
CA GLN A 157 -1.31 4.83 8.08
C GLN A 157 -2.42 4.70 7.02
N THR A 158 -3.34 3.74 7.21
CA THR A 158 -4.52 3.57 6.35
C THR A 158 -5.44 4.79 6.43
N ALA A 159 -5.81 5.21 7.63
CA ALA A 159 -6.67 6.37 7.85
C ALA A 159 -6.08 7.64 7.21
N TRP A 160 -4.79 7.86 7.36
CA TRP A 160 -4.08 8.97 6.74
C TRP A 160 -4.17 8.91 5.21
N LEU A 161 -3.94 7.74 4.59
CA LEU A 161 -4.02 7.55 3.14
C LEU A 161 -5.45 7.78 2.64
N VAL A 162 -6.45 7.21 3.30
CA VAL A 162 -7.88 7.35 2.93
C VAL A 162 -8.29 8.83 2.93
N GLU A 163 -7.96 9.55 3.99
CA GLU A 163 -8.25 10.97 4.14
C GLU A 163 -7.57 11.81 3.04
N ARG A 164 -6.26 11.64 2.86
CA ARG A 164 -5.46 12.46 1.94
C ARG A 164 -5.71 12.16 0.48
N LEU A 165 -6.10 10.93 0.16
CA LEU A 165 -6.49 10.53 -1.19
C LEU A 165 -7.97 10.85 -1.49
N GLY A 166 -8.76 11.26 -0.49
CA GLY A 166 -10.19 11.52 -0.65
C GLY A 166 -10.97 10.25 -1.01
N LEU A 167 -10.53 9.10 -0.51
CA LEU A 167 -11.21 7.84 -0.78
C LEU A 167 -12.43 7.74 0.13
N GLN A 168 -13.57 7.41 -0.44
CA GLN A 168 -14.73 7.05 0.38
C GLN A 168 -14.48 5.67 0.97
N ASP A 169 -14.76 5.51 2.26
CA ASP A 169 -14.84 4.20 2.87
C ASP A 169 -15.80 3.38 2.02
N GLY A 170 -15.23 2.38 1.34
CA GLY A 170 -16.03 1.48 0.51
C GLY A 170 -16.97 0.70 1.41
N ALA A 171 -18.13 1.27 1.66
CA ALA A 171 -19.25 0.48 2.17
C ALA A 171 -19.48 -0.63 1.15
N ALA A 172 -19.12 -1.85 1.53
CA ALA A 172 -19.55 -3.05 0.84
C ALA A 172 -21.06 -3.02 0.75
N SER A 173 -21.59 -2.84 -0.47
CA SER A 173 -22.99 -3.06 -0.80
C SER A 173 -23.12 -4.43 -1.41
#